data_bd4cb06cd31b5b018170713a97819739
#
_entry.id   bd4cb06cd31b5b018170713a97819739
#
_cell.length_a   1.000
_cell.length_b   1.000
_cell.length_c   1.000
_cell.angle_alpha   90.00
_cell.angle_beta   90.00
_cell.angle_gamma   90.00
#
_symmetry.space_group_name_H-M   'P 1'
#
loop_
_entity.id
_entity.type
_entity.pdbx_description
1 polymer ?
#
loop_
_entity_poly.entity_id
_entity_poly.type
_entity_poly.pdbx_seq_one_letter_code
_entity_poly.pdbx_strand_id
1 'polypeptide(L)'
;MDNLETFFLFFLLSIIHASGYCPISSCSRDDISVRFPFRLEGPQPQYCGYPGFNLSCNNQSKTVLKLPCSGDFLVRGINYLTQQIQVYDSDNCLPKRLLSFNLSGSPFVAAAYHNYTFLSCPTQIVESRLTTIDCLSNSTTSVLATASMSIADSLSTSCRIIITLPIPVSWPFQYGEEFSSALQDDLRLTWYSPACEECEQQGGICGFKTNNTREIGCFDYSNTGRSTSALQIFRVICLSVAIPSIVLAAGIVTFAFVFDRRPQQTRPQANQTSDTATVSPQPTISMVGLDEATIESYEKVVLGESMRLPTGPNNNTCAICLSEYCSKDTLRCIPACNHWFHVGCIDKWLRMNNSCPVCRNSPSPGHIGSQNV
;
A
#
# COMPACT_ATOMS: atom_id res chain seq x y z
N MET A 1 -26.64 10.08 -36.12
CA MET A 1 -25.53 9.12 -36.33
C MET A 1 -24.51 9.20 -35.20
N ASP A 2 -24.55 10.22 -34.37
CA ASP A 2 -23.50 10.53 -33.35
C ASP A 2 -23.56 9.65 -32.08
N ASN A 3 -24.71 9.04 -31.78
CA ASN A 3 -24.85 8.21 -30.58
C ASN A 3 -24.25 6.79 -30.71
N LEU A 4 -24.03 6.31 -31.92
CA LEU A 4 -23.45 4.99 -32.16
C LEU A 4 -21.93 5.02 -32.08
N GLU A 5 -21.30 6.10 -32.55
CA GLU A 5 -19.85 6.31 -32.47
C GLU A 5 -19.40 6.54 -31.03
N THR A 6 -20.16 7.30 -30.22
CA THR A 6 -19.86 7.49 -28.79
C THR A 6 -20.03 6.18 -28.00
N PHE A 7 -21.01 5.34 -28.34
CA PHE A 7 -21.19 4.03 -27.69
C PHE A 7 -20.03 3.07 -28.03
N PHE A 8 -19.53 3.07 -29.27
CA PHE A 8 -18.36 2.29 -29.68
C PHE A 8 -17.08 2.76 -29.00
N LEU A 9 -16.88 4.07 -28.85
CA LEU A 9 -15.74 4.64 -28.13
C LEU A 9 -15.73 4.27 -26.66
N PHE A 10 -16.88 4.30 -25.98
CA PHE A 10 -17.01 3.85 -24.59
C PHE A 10 -16.75 2.34 -24.43
N PHE A 11 -17.18 1.51 -25.40
CA PHE A 11 -16.93 0.07 -25.38
C PHE A 11 -15.48 -0.27 -25.63
N LEU A 12 -14.79 0.45 -26.52
CA LEU A 12 -13.36 0.33 -26.78
C LEU A 12 -12.51 0.77 -25.57
N LEU A 13 -12.87 1.85 -24.90
CA LEU A 13 -12.23 2.32 -23.68
C LEU A 13 -12.34 1.30 -22.52
N SER A 14 -13.46 0.61 -22.39
CA SER A 14 -13.70 -0.42 -21.38
C SER A 14 -12.85 -1.68 -21.61
N ILE A 15 -12.51 -2.03 -22.86
CA ILE A 15 -11.70 -3.20 -23.21
C ILE A 15 -10.20 -2.95 -22.95
N ILE A 16 -9.74 -1.70 -23.03
CA ILE A 16 -8.34 -1.33 -22.78
C ILE A 16 -7.98 -1.43 -21.28
N HIS A 17 -8.96 -1.37 -20.38
CA HIS A 17 -8.74 -1.47 -18.94
C HIS A 17 -8.65 -2.91 -18.38
N ALA A 18 -8.74 -3.93 -19.21
CA ALA A 18 -8.82 -5.33 -18.78
C ALA A 18 -7.50 -6.11 -18.80
N SER A 19 -6.36 -5.50 -19.15
CA SER A 19 -5.07 -6.17 -19.01
C SER A 19 -4.48 -5.87 -17.65
N GLY A 20 -4.40 -6.87 -16.78
CA GLY A 20 -3.77 -6.81 -15.47
C GLY A 20 -2.24 -6.60 -15.53
N TYR A 21 -1.80 -5.71 -16.42
CA TYR A 21 -0.39 -5.34 -16.57
C TYR A 21 0.01 -4.38 -15.46
N CYS A 22 1.08 -4.73 -14.74
CA CYS A 22 1.68 -3.88 -13.73
C CYS A 22 2.89 -3.16 -14.33
N PRO A 23 2.75 -1.87 -14.69
CA PRO A 23 3.84 -1.12 -15.26
C PRO A 23 4.94 -0.87 -14.23
N ILE A 24 6.20 -0.93 -14.66
CA ILE A 24 7.31 -0.41 -13.86
C ILE A 24 7.14 1.10 -13.78
N SER A 25 7.23 1.66 -12.57
CA SER A 25 7.00 3.07 -12.31
C SER A 25 8.13 3.67 -11.47
N SER A 26 8.31 4.99 -11.54
CA SER A 26 9.27 5.74 -10.74
C SER A 26 8.71 7.11 -10.40
N CYS A 27 9.20 7.74 -9.34
CA CYS A 27 8.78 9.09 -8.95
C CYS A 27 9.29 10.18 -9.90
N SER A 28 10.45 9.97 -10.52
CA SER A 28 11.03 10.80 -11.58
C SER A 28 11.87 9.94 -12.51
N ARG A 29 12.38 10.55 -13.62
CA ARG A 29 13.22 9.83 -14.59
C ARG A 29 14.53 9.33 -14.00
N ASP A 30 15.07 10.05 -13.01
CA ASP A 30 16.35 9.76 -12.37
C ASP A 30 16.19 9.07 -11.02
N ASP A 31 14.97 8.65 -10.67
CA ASP A 31 14.67 7.94 -9.44
C ASP A 31 14.58 6.43 -9.67
N ILE A 32 14.49 5.66 -8.59
CA ILE A 32 14.48 4.21 -8.63
C ILE A 32 13.26 3.66 -9.38
N SER A 33 13.47 2.55 -10.07
CA SER A 33 12.39 1.81 -10.73
C SER A 33 11.68 0.90 -9.74
N VAL A 34 10.37 1.12 -9.59
CA VAL A 34 9.50 0.39 -8.66
C VAL A 34 8.68 -0.64 -9.42
N ARG A 35 8.80 -1.90 -9.03
CA ARG A 35 8.03 -3.05 -9.52
C ARG A 35 7.74 -4.03 -8.39
N PHE A 36 6.95 -5.05 -8.64
CA PHE A 36 6.63 -6.08 -7.65
C PHE A 36 7.90 -6.60 -6.94
N PRO A 37 7.88 -6.82 -5.61
CA PRO A 37 6.72 -6.78 -4.71
C PRO A 37 6.28 -5.36 -4.31
N PHE A 38 7.07 -4.35 -4.60
CA PHE A 38 6.73 -2.96 -4.32
C PHE A 38 5.70 -2.42 -5.30
N ARG A 39 4.96 -1.42 -4.82
CA ARG A 39 4.01 -0.65 -5.60
C ARG A 39 4.17 0.83 -5.30
N LEU A 40 4.24 1.64 -6.34
CA LEU A 40 4.22 3.09 -6.20
C LEU A 40 2.78 3.58 -6.15
N GLU A 41 2.41 4.23 -5.06
CA GLU A 41 1.07 4.80 -4.87
C GLU A 41 0.80 5.91 -5.88
N GLY A 42 -0.40 5.92 -6.44
CA GLY A 42 -0.83 6.82 -7.50
C GLY A 42 -0.66 6.20 -8.89
N PRO A 43 0.57 6.05 -9.43
CA PRO A 43 0.76 5.52 -10.80
C PRO A 43 0.37 4.06 -10.97
N GLN A 44 0.55 3.23 -9.93
CA GLN A 44 0.30 1.79 -10.03
C GLN A 44 -0.97 1.39 -9.28
N PRO A 45 -1.83 0.54 -9.88
CA PRO A 45 -3.00 -0.03 -9.22
C PRO A 45 -2.65 -0.81 -7.96
N GLN A 46 -3.61 -0.95 -7.04
CA GLN A 46 -3.39 -1.62 -5.76
C GLN A 46 -3.00 -3.10 -5.92
N TYR A 47 -3.46 -3.78 -6.95
CA TYR A 47 -3.14 -5.18 -7.23
C TYR A 47 -1.72 -5.40 -7.77
N CYS A 48 -0.95 -4.34 -8.05
CA CYS A 48 0.43 -4.45 -8.52
C CYS A 48 1.46 -4.61 -7.41
N GLY A 49 1.08 -4.46 -6.14
CA GLY A 49 1.97 -4.58 -5.00
C GLY A 49 1.57 -5.67 -4.02
N TYR A 50 2.57 -6.25 -3.37
CA TYR A 50 2.34 -7.15 -2.25
C TYR A 50 1.92 -6.34 -1.01
N PRO A 51 1.02 -6.87 -0.16
CA PRO A 51 0.60 -6.15 1.05
C PRO A 51 1.79 -5.72 1.94
N GLY A 52 1.81 -4.44 2.32
CA GLY A 52 2.89 -3.86 3.11
C GLY A 52 4.07 -3.31 2.31
N PHE A 53 4.08 -3.45 0.97
CA PHE A 53 5.16 -2.98 0.10
C PHE A 53 4.80 -1.69 -0.66
N ASN A 54 4.04 -0.82 -0.04
CA ASN A 54 3.67 0.45 -0.65
C ASN A 54 4.81 1.47 -0.53
N LEU A 55 5.10 2.13 -1.63
CA LEU A 55 5.99 3.28 -1.73
C LEU A 55 5.19 4.49 -2.21
N SER A 56 5.62 5.67 -1.84
CA SER A 56 5.02 6.93 -2.28
C SER A 56 6.07 7.89 -2.83
N CYS A 57 5.65 8.95 -3.50
CA CYS A 57 6.53 10.02 -3.93
C CYS A 57 6.37 11.22 -3.00
N ASN A 58 7.50 11.82 -2.58
CA ASN A 58 7.45 13.09 -1.86
C ASN A 58 7.38 14.29 -2.83
N ASN A 59 7.29 15.50 -2.28
CA ASN A 59 7.23 16.74 -3.06
C ASN A 59 8.50 17.02 -3.88
N GLN A 60 9.60 16.34 -3.58
CA GLN A 60 10.88 16.44 -4.31
C GLN A 60 11.01 15.33 -5.36
N SER A 61 9.93 14.60 -5.65
CA SER A 61 9.91 13.46 -6.59
C SER A 61 10.91 12.35 -6.21
N LYS A 62 11.11 12.13 -4.91
CA LYS A 62 11.89 11.02 -4.37
C LYS A 62 10.97 9.94 -3.82
N THR A 63 11.40 8.71 -3.97
CA THR A 63 10.66 7.54 -3.47
C THR A 63 10.79 7.42 -1.96
N VAL A 64 9.66 7.23 -1.29
CA VAL A 64 9.51 7.17 0.16
C VAL A 64 8.95 5.81 0.56
N LEU A 65 9.59 5.19 1.54
CA LEU A 65 9.08 4.04 2.29
C LEU A 65 8.53 4.52 3.63
N LYS A 66 7.27 4.24 3.91
CA LYS A 66 6.66 4.51 5.21
C LYS A 66 6.68 3.26 6.07
N LEU A 67 7.43 3.32 7.16
CA LEU A 67 7.44 2.26 8.17
C LEU A 67 6.40 2.58 9.27
N PRO A 68 5.55 1.62 9.64
CA PRO A 68 4.40 1.88 10.53
C PRO A 68 4.78 2.59 11.83
N CYS A 69 5.81 2.14 12.52
CA CYS A 69 6.23 2.67 13.82
C CYS A 69 7.49 3.55 13.78
N SER A 70 8.10 3.75 12.60
CA SER A 70 9.34 4.51 12.44
C SER A 70 9.23 5.69 11.48
N GLY A 71 8.05 5.88 10.83
CA GLY A 71 7.77 6.99 9.93
C GLY A 71 8.41 6.84 8.55
N ASP A 72 8.65 7.96 7.88
CA ASP A 72 9.03 8.01 6.48
C ASP A 72 10.55 8.00 6.30
N PHE A 73 11.03 7.18 5.35
CA PHE A 73 12.43 7.09 4.92
C PHE A 73 12.50 7.27 3.41
N LEU A 74 13.56 7.92 2.93
CA LEU A 74 13.84 7.99 1.50
C LEU A 74 14.48 6.69 1.03
N VAL A 75 14.11 6.21 -0.15
CA VAL A 75 14.67 4.99 -0.74
C VAL A 75 15.82 5.35 -1.66
N ARG A 76 16.99 4.76 -1.40
CA ARG A 76 18.16 4.90 -2.26
C ARG A 76 18.18 3.88 -3.38
N GLY A 77 17.75 2.67 -3.09
CA GLY A 77 17.71 1.59 -4.06
C GLY A 77 16.97 0.36 -3.57
N ILE A 78 16.56 -0.46 -4.52
CA ILE A 78 15.93 -1.76 -4.28
C ILE A 78 16.71 -2.80 -5.07
N ASN A 79 17.22 -3.81 -4.39
CA ASN A 79 17.81 -4.97 -5.00
C ASN A 79 16.80 -6.14 -4.94
N TYR A 80 16.17 -6.40 -6.07
CA TYR A 80 15.15 -7.44 -6.17
C TYR A 80 15.74 -8.84 -6.11
N LEU A 81 16.98 -9.00 -6.57
CA LEU A 81 17.69 -10.28 -6.57
C LEU A 81 18.03 -10.76 -5.14
N THR A 82 18.52 -9.84 -4.30
CA THR A 82 18.88 -10.14 -2.90
C THR A 82 17.76 -9.81 -1.92
N GLN A 83 16.61 -9.39 -2.44
CA GLN A 83 15.45 -8.94 -1.65
C GLN A 83 15.83 -7.91 -0.57
N GLN A 84 16.53 -6.86 -0.97
CA GLN A 84 16.99 -5.79 -0.08
C GLN A 84 16.51 -4.42 -0.56
N ILE A 85 16.12 -3.58 0.40
CA ILE A 85 15.84 -2.17 0.19
C ILE A 85 16.81 -1.34 1.03
N GLN A 86 17.41 -0.34 0.41
CA GLN A 86 18.32 0.59 1.05
C GLN A 86 17.61 1.92 1.27
N VAL A 87 17.54 2.36 2.52
CA VAL A 87 16.82 3.56 2.91
C VAL A 87 17.70 4.50 3.73
N TYR A 88 17.42 5.79 3.66
CA TYR A 88 18.16 6.82 4.36
C TYR A 88 17.21 7.88 4.93
N ASP A 89 17.72 8.65 5.89
CA ASP A 89 16.97 9.73 6.50
C ASP A 89 17.05 11.01 5.68
N SER A 90 15.92 11.69 5.48
CA SER A 90 15.84 12.96 4.75
C SER A 90 16.66 14.08 5.39
N ASP A 91 16.81 14.04 6.70
CA ASP A 91 17.50 15.06 7.49
C ASP A 91 18.99 14.75 7.69
N ASN A 92 19.51 13.70 7.03
CA ASN A 92 20.88 13.20 7.18
C ASN A 92 21.29 12.93 8.64
N CYS A 93 20.33 12.51 9.46
CA CYS A 93 20.55 12.16 10.86
C CYS A 93 19.95 10.80 11.18
N LEU A 94 20.36 9.77 10.45
CA LEU A 94 19.91 8.40 10.68
C LEU A 94 20.07 7.95 12.13
N PRO A 95 21.19 8.26 12.85
CA PRO A 95 21.35 7.90 14.26
C PRO A 95 20.21 8.39 15.17
N LYS A 96 19.66 9.57 14.92
CA LYS A 96 18.51 10.09 15.67
C LYS A 96 17.27 9.23 15.46
N ARG A 97 17.05 8.78 14.23
CA ARG A 97 15.91 7.91 13.88
C ARG A 97 16.07 6.53 14.51
N LEU A 98 17.30 6.01 14.56
CA LEU A 98 17.61 4.70 15.11
C LEU A 98 17.36 4.61 16.63
N LEU A 99 17.39 5.72 17.37
CA LEU A 99 17.06 5.76 18.80
C LEU A 99 15.61 5.33 19.12
N SER A 100 14.70 5.46 18.16
CA SER A 100 13.27 5.07 18.29
C SER A 100 12.82 4.13 17.17
N PHE A 101 13.78 3.45 16.53
CA PHE A 101 13.51 2.62 15.37
C PHE A 101 12.78 1.34 15.73
N ASN A 102 11.69 1.06 15.02
CA ASN A 102 10.88 -0.13 15.22
C ASN A 102 10.32 -0.62 13.88
N LEU A 103 10.59 -1.89 13.54
CA LEU A 103 10.09 -2.55 12.33
C LEU A 103 8.77 -3.31 12.54
N SER A 104 8.22 -3.30 13.75
CA SER A 104 6.96 -3.99 14.03
C SER A 104 5.85 -3.53 13.07
N GLY A 105 5.05 -4.49 12.62
CA GLY A 105 3.98 -4.24 11.65
C GLY A 105 4.45 -3.98 10.22
N SER A 106 5.76 -4.05 9.93
CA SER A 106 6.29 -4.00 8.57
C SER A 106 6.71 -5.40 8.08
N PRO A 107 6.73 -5.66 6.76
CA PRO A 107 7.24 -6.92 6.21
C PRO A 107 8.78 -6.98 6.20
N PHE A 108 9.44 -5.92 6.65
CA PHE A 108 10.88 -5.79 6.59
C PHE A 108 11.55 -6.24 7.88
N VAL A 109 12.75 -6.78 7.74
CA VAL A 109 13.64 -7.14 8.85
C VAL A 109 15.04 -6.58 8.59
N ALA A 110 15.80 -6.32 9.66
CA ALA A 110 17.21 -5.97 9.53
C ALA A 110 18.05 -7.25 9.32
N ALA A 111 19.14 -7.12 8.57
CA ALA A 111 20.06 -8.24 8.34
C ALA A 111 20.71 -8.74 9.65
N ALA A 112 21.04 -7.82 10.55
CA ALA A 112 21.57 -8.10 11.88
C ALA A 112 21.27 -6.93 12.82
N TYR A 113 21.40 -7.17 14.13
CA TYR A 113 21.32 -6.15 15.17
C TYR A 113 22.62 -6.17 15.99
N HIS A 114 23.17 -4.99 16.29
CA HIS A 114 24.24 -4.82 17.23
C HIS A 114 23.83 -3.86 18.34
N ASN A 115 24.24 -4.18 19.57
CA ASN A 115 24.02 -3.30 20.70
C ASN A 115 24.98 -2.12 20.63
N TYR A 116 24.45 -0.92 20.46
CA TYR A 116 25.22 0.31 20.54
C TYR A 116 24.91 1.06 21.83
N THR A 117 25.97 1.51 22.51
CA THR A 117 25.87 2.40 23.66
C THR A 117 26.12 3.83 23.17
N PHE A 118 25.11 4.68 23.34
CA PHE A 118 25.19 6.11 23.04
C PHE A 118 25.67 6.85 24.28
N LEU A 119 26.66 7.70 24.08
CA LEU A 119 27.31 8.48 25.18
C LEU A 119 27.26 9.96 24.82
N SER A 120 27.01 10.79 25.85
CA SER A 120 27.15 12.25 25.80
C SER A 120 28.39 12.64 26.56
N CYS A 121 29.39 13.22 25.85
CA CYS A 121 30.65 13.60 26.37
C CYS A 121 30.84 15.13 26.30
N PRO A 122 31.54 15.77 27.27
CA PRO A 122 31.99 17.14 27.08
C PRO A 122 32.88 17.25 25.85
N THR A 123 32.66 18.27 25.03
CA THR A 123 33.41 18.44 23.76
C THR A 123 34.94 18.49 23.95
N GLN A 124 35.36 18.93 25.12
CA GLN A 124 36.81 19.04 25.47
C GLN A 124 37.49 17.69 25.69
N ILE A 125 36.77 16.63 25.94
CA ILE A 125 37.29 15.29 26.28
C ILE A 125 37.31 14.38 25.04
N VAL A 126 36.58 14.74 23.99
CA VAL A 126 36.50 13.93 22.77
C VAL A 126 37.80 14.07 21.99
N GLU A 127 38.65 13.04 22.05
CA GLU A 127 39.86 12.96 21.26
C GLU A 127 39.53 12.92 19.76
N SER A 128 40.44 13.44 18.93
CA SER A 128 40.28 13.48 17.46
C SER A 128 40.13 12.11 16.76
N ARG A 129 40.24 11.03 17.53
CA ARG A 129 40.09 9.65 17.04
C ARG A 129 38.67 9.08 17.19
N LEU A 130 37.77 9.78 17.92
CA LEU A 130 36.44 9.32 18.16
C LEU A 130 35.49 9.99 17.16
N THR A 131 34.76 9.21 16.40
CA THR A 131 33.77 9.72 15.46
C THR A 131 32.53 10.17 16.22
N THR A 132 32.21 11.46 16.16
CA THR A 132 31.05 12.06 16.75
C THR A 132 29.81 11.94 15.83
N ILE A 133 28.67 11.96 16.43
CA ILE A 133 27.39 12.06 15.72
C ILE A 133 26.98 13.54 15.72
N ASP A 134 27.39 14.26 14.69
CA ASP A 134 27.29 15.73 14.64
C ASP A 134 25.87 16.23 14.80
N CYS A 135 24.87 15.55 14.18
CA CYS A 135 23.47 15.92 14.25
C CYS A 135 22.81 15.72 15.63
N LEU A 136 23.47 14.99 16.53
CA LEU A 136 23.06 14.83 17.94
C LEU A 136 23.94 15.65 18.90
N SER A 137 25.01 16.24 18.39
CA SER A 137 26.02 17.00 19.15
C SER A 137 25.67 18.50 19.15
N ASN A 138 26.23 19.23 20.12
CA ASN A 138 26.13 20.70 20.21
C ASN A 138 27.49 21.31 20.63
N SER A 139 27.54 22.63 20.86
CA SER A 139 28.76 23.34 21.18
C SER A 139 29.43 22.91 22.51
N THR A 140 28.69 22.30 23.42
CA THR A 140 29.18 21.92 24.75
C THR A 140 29.28 20.40 24.94
N THR A 141 28.51 19.63 24.19
CA THR A 141 28.45 18.18 24.31
C THR A 141 28.54 17.51 22.94
N SER A 142 29.39 16.52 22.83
CA SER A 142 29.48 15.62 21.67
C SER A 142 28.81 14.29 21.97
N VAL A 143 27.99 13.84 21.06
CA VAL A 143 27.35 12.51 21.15
C VAL A 143 28.15 11.55 20.29
N LEU A 144 28.43 10.39 20.82
CA LEU A 144 29.09 9.30 20.12
C LEU A 144 28.39 7.98 20.46
N ALA A 145 28.58 6.98 19.63
CA ALA A 145 28.06 5.66 19.88
C ALA A 145 29.12 4.60 19.61
N THR A 146 29.15 3.55 20.43
CA THR A 146 30.04 2.43 20.26
C THR A 146 29.37 1.11 20.48
N ALA A 147 29.75 0.11 19.69
CA ALA A 147 29.30 -1.27 19.86
C ALA A 147 30.21 -2.05 20.83
N SER A 148 31.40 -1.48 21.22
CA SER A 148 32.31 -2.10 22.14
C SER A 148 31.96 -1.76 23.59
N MET A 149 31.68 -2.77 24.40
CA MET A 149 31.40 -2.59 25.82
C MET A 149 32.63 -2.06 26.58
N SER A 150 33.84 -2.52 26.23
CA SER A 150 35.05 -2.08 26.87
C SER A 150 35.33 -0.58 26.65
N ILE A 151 35.01 -0.08 25.46
CA ILE A 151 35.12 1.35 25.15
C ILE A 151 34.03 2.14 25.88
N ALA A 152 32.79 1.63 25.90
CA ALA A 152 31.68 2.26 26.61
C ALA A 152 32.00 2.39 28.11
N ASP A 153 32.54 1.35 28.72
CA ASP A 153 32.95 1.35 30.13
C ASP A 153 34.06 2.32 30.41
N SER A 154 35.09 2.35 29.55
CA SER A 154 36.22 3.30 29.70
C SER A 154 35.77 4.75 29.60
N LEU A 155 34.86 5.05 28.67
CA LEU A 155 34.31 6.39 28.47
C LEU A 155 33.30 6.79 29.56
N SER A 156 32.65 5.82 30.21
CA SER A 156 31.62 6.07 31.24
C SER A 156 32.14 6.86 32.44
N THR A 157 33.45 6.87 32.65
CA THR A 157 34.11 7.69 33.71
C THR A 157 34.06 9.19 33.43
N SER A 158 34.02 9.58 32.15
CA SER A 158 34.08 10.98 31.72
C SER A 158 32.88 11.42 30.90
N CYS A 159 32.08 10.46 30.43
CA CYS A 159 30.90 10.66 29.61
C CYS A 159 29.66 10.05 30.28
N ARG A 160 28.51 10.65 30.02
CA ARG A 160 27.24 10.12 30.47
C ARG A 160 26.65 9.14 29.45
N ILE A 161 26.36 7.91 29.85
CA ILE A 161 25.61 6.97 29.04
C ILE A 161 24.20 7.50 28.87
N ILE A 162 23.75 7.64 27.62
CA ILE A 162 22.38 8.04 27.25
C ILE A 162 21.49 6.81 27.25
N ILE A 163 21.84 5.81 26.42
CA ILE A 163 21.07 4.57 26.26
C ILE A 163 21.94 3.51 25.57
N THR A 164 21.65 2.25 25.85
CA THR A 164 22.16 1.10 25.07
C THR A 164 20.98 0.39 24.43
N LEU A 165 20.99 0.20 23.11
CA LEU A 165 19.91 -0.45 22.38
C LEU A 165 20.43 -1.22 21.16
N PRO A 166 19.69 -2.26 20.73
CA PRO A 166 20.00 -2.98 19.50
C PRO A 166 19.68 -2.10 18.28
N ILE A 167 20.68 -1.81 17.50
CA ILE A 167 20.59 -1.03 16.27
C ILE A 167 20.67 -1.99 15.08
N PRO A 168 19.78 -1.85 14.07
CA PRO A 168 19.89 -2.61 12.84
C PRO A 168 21.14 -2.18 12.06
N VAL A 169 21.91 -3.17 11.61
CA VAL A 169 23.13 -2.97 10.84
C VAL A 169 23.07 -3.68 9.49
N SER A 170 23.77 -3.13 8.51
CA SER A 170 23.74 -3.63 7.12
C SER A 170 24.60 -4.89 6.90
N TRP A 171 25.59 -5.12 7.76
CA TRP A 171 26.49 -6.28 7.70
C TRP A 171 26.92 -6.73 9.10
N PRO A 172 27.12 -8.04 9.33
CA PRO A 172 27.81 -8.48 10.52
C PRO A 172 29.24 -7.89 10.54
N PHE A 173 29.65 -7.43 11.69
CA PHE A 173 30.91 -6.71 11.99
C PHE A 173 32.11 -7.16 11.16
N GLN A 174 32.78 -6.23 10.43
CA GLN A 174 34.15 -6.41 10.06
C GLN A 174 35.03 -5.83 11.19
N TYR A 175 36.03 -6.63 11.61
CA TYR A 175 37.00 -6.24 12.64
C TYR A 175 37.58 -4.86 12.36
N GLY A 176 37.31 -3.88 13.23
CA GLY A 176 37.85 -2.53 13.15
C GLY A 176 36.85 -1.38 13.19
N GLU A 177 35.56 -1.63 13.02
CA GLU A 177 34.48 -0.61 13.08
C GLU A 177 33.86 -0.51 14.49
N GLU A 178 34.70 -0.07 15.47
CA GLU A 178 34.21 0.03 16.86
C GLU A 178 33.42 1.30 17.14
N PHE A 179 33.34 2.22 16.19
CA PHE A 179 32.75 3.56 16.36
C PHE A 179 31.62 3.89 15.37
N SER A 180 30.91 4.97 15.67
CA SER A 180 29.67 5.46 15.08
C SER A 180 29.68 5.76 13.58
N SER A 181 30.78 5.58 12.84
CA SER A 181 30.80 5.77 11.38
C SER A 181 29.78 4.89 10.65
N ALA A 182 29.62 3.64 11.10
CA ALA A 182 28.67 2.70 10.53
C ALA A 182 27.19 3.10 10.75
N LEU A 183 26.90 3.99 11.68
CA LEU A 183 25.53 4.47 11.94
C LEU A 183 25.09 5.60 11.02
N GLN A 184 26.00 6.19 10.24
CA GLN A 184 25.69 7.22 9.26
C GLN A 184 25.39 6.65 7.88
N ASP A 185 25.71 5.37 7.68
CA ASP A 185 25.44 4.67 6.44
C ASP A 185 23.93 4.43 6.26
N ASP A 186 23.53 4.25 5.01
CA ASP A 186 22.14 3.93 4.67
C ASP A 186 21.71 2.61 5.33
N LEU A 187 20.51 2.58 5.85
CA LEU A 187 19.91 1.41 6.47
C LEU A 187 19.48 0.40 5.39
N ARG A 188 19.94 -0.84 5.50
CA ARG A 188 19.52 -1.95 4.65
C ARG A 188 18.54 -2.84 5.36
N LEU A 189 17.37 -2.99 4.75
CA LEU A 189 16.30 -3.88 5.20
C LEU A 189 16.11 -4.97 4.17
N THR A 190 15.75 -6.15 4.63
CA THR A 190 15.43 -7.29 3.77
C THR A 190 14.00 -7.76 4.00
N TRP A 191 13.46 -8.53 3.08
CA TRP A 191 12.17 -9.19 3.21
C TRP A 191 12.29 -10.64 2.76
N TYR A 192 11.48 -11.51 3.35
CA TYR A 192 11.45 -12.94 3.01
C TYR A 192 10.17 -13.35 2.28
N SER A 193 9.12 -12.57 2.42
CA SER A 193 7.85 -12.81 1.75
C SER A 193 7.39 -11.52 1.05
N PRO A 194 7.07 -11.59 -0.26
CA PRO A 194 7.08 -12.77 -1.13
C PRO A 194 8.49 -13.24 -1.45
N ALA A 195 8.67 -14.57 -1.54
CA ALA A 195 9.95 -15.18 -1.94
C ALA A 195 10.11 -15.11 -3.46
N CYS A 196 10.85 -14.13 -3.93
CA CYS A 196 11.07 -13.85 -5.36
C CYS A 196 12.51 -14.14 -5.82
N GLU A 197 13.41 -14.47 -4.90
CA GLU A 197 14.84 -14.60 -5.17
C GLU A 197 15.14 -15.59 -6.30
N GLU A 198 14.53 -16.77 -6.27
CA GLU A 198 14.76 -17.81 -7.29
C GLU A 198 14.31 -17.36 -8.69
N CYS A 199 13.16 -16.65 -8.78
CA CYS A 199 12.67 -16.11 -10.03
C CYS A 199 13.62 -15.05 -10.60
N GLU A 200 14.08 -14.13 -9.74
CA GLU A 200 14.99 -13.05 -10.13
C GLU A 200 16.38 -13.59 -10.51
N GLN A 201 16.87 -14.64 -9.84
CA GLN A 201 18.13 -15.32 -10.19
C GLN A 201 18.09 -15.96 -11.58
N GLN A 202 16.93 -16.43 -12.01
CA GLN A 202 16.70 -16.98 -13.35
C GLN A 202 16.47 -15.88 -14.40
N GLY A 203 16.56 -14.61 -14.03
CA GLY A 203 16.33 -13.46 -14.93
C GLY A 203 14.86 -13.16 -15.20
N GLY A 204 13.95 -13.73 -14.41
CA GLY A 204 12.53 -13.46 -14.47
C GLY A 204 12.10 -12.24 -13.66
N ILE A 205 10.85 -11.86 -13.78
CA ILE A 205 10.18 -10.85 -12.97
C ILE A 205 9.09 -11.51 -12.15
N CYS A 206 9.16 -11.30 -10.83
CA CYS A 206 8.15 -11.79 -9.90
C CYS A 206 6.86 -10.96 -9.98
N GLY A 207 5.71 -11.60 -9.79
CA GLY A 207 4.41 -10.93 -9.79
C GLY A 207 3.28 -11.85 -9.36
N PHE A 208 2.06 -11.32 -9.26
CA PHE A 208 0.88 -12.17 -9.05
C PHE A 208 0.48 -12.89 -10.34
N LYS A 209 0.14 -14.18 -10.25
CA LYS A 209 -0.35 -14.96 -11.41
C LYS A 209 -1.69 -14.42 -11.93
N THR A 210 -2.55 -13.96 -11.02
CA THR A 210 -3.86 -13.36 -11.35
C THR A 210 -4.19 -12.24 -10.37
N ASN A 211 -5.00 -11.28 -10.81
CA ASN A 211 -5.40 -10.14 -9.97
C ASN A 211 -6.24 -10.53 -8.73
N ASN A 212 -6.82 -11.71 -8.73
CA ASN A 212 -7.74 -12.18 -7.68
C ASN A 212 -7.10 -13.17 -6.71
N THR A 213 -5.94 -13.71 -7.04
CA THR A 213 -5.20 -14.65 -6.20
C THR A 213 -3.90 -14.01 -5.74
N ARG A 214 -3.51 -14.28 -4.49
CA ARG A 214 -2.18 -13.87 -3.97
C ARG A 214 -1.09 -14.87 -4.36
N GLU A 215 -1.35 -15.72 -5.35
CA GLU A 215 -0.39 -16.68 -5.83
C GLU A 215 0.69 -15.97 -6.67
N ILE A 216 1.95 -16.20 -6.28
CA ILE A 216 3.12 -15.59 -6.92
C ILE A 216 3.54 -16.43 -8.10
N GLY A 217 3.89 -15.80 -9.19
CA GLY A 217 4.46 -16.39 -10.39
C GLY A 217 5.73 -15.71 -10.82
N CYS A 218 6.51 -16.42 -11.63
CA CYS A 218 7.67 -15.90 -12.30
C CYS A 218 7.34 -15.66 -13.78
N PHE A 219 7.70 -14.49 -14.30
CA PHE A 219 7.42 -14.08 -15.67
C PHE A 219 8.73 -13.74 -16.39
N ASP A 220 8.91 -14.24 -17.59
CA ASP A 220 10.10 -13.95 -18.40
C ASP A 220 10.15 -12.49 -18.83
N TYR A 221 11.27 -11.83 -18.56
CA TYR A 221 11.51 -10.44 -18.98
C TYR A 221 11.46 -10.28 -20.51
N SER A 222 11.89 -11.30 -21.27
CA SER A 222 11.90 -11.30 -22.74
C SER A 222 10.50 -11.19 -23.37
N ASN A 223 9.46 -11.60 -22.64
CA ASN A 223 8.07 -11.59 -23.14
C ASN A 223 7.28 -10.35 -22.74
N THR A 224 7.74 -9.55 -21.78
CA THR A 224 7.03 -8.35 -21.31
C THR A 224 7.25 -7.13 -22.21
N GLY A 225 8.25 -7.13 -23.07
CA GLY A 225 8.58 -6.02 -23.98
C GLY A 225 8.34 -6.25 -25.47
N ARG A 226 7.97 -7.46 -25.91
CA ARG A 226 7.88 -7.77 -27.32
C ARG A 226 6.50 -8.30 -27.73
N SER A 227 5.65 -7.36 -28.17
CA SER A 227 4.76 -7.55 -29.33
C SER A 227 3.67 -8.66 -29.33
N THR A 228 3.52 -9.53 -28.33
CA THR A 228 2.33 -10.39 -28.27
C THR A 228 1.08 -9.60 -27.90
N SER A 229 1.25 -8.52 -27.14
CA SER A 229 0.17 -7.58 -26.80
C SER A 229 -0.35 -6.84 -28.03
N ALA A 230 0.53 -6.36 -28.93
CA ALA A 230 0.11 -5.63 -30.12
C ALA A 230 -0.65 -6.52 -31.09
N LEU A 231 -0.20 -7.77 -31.29
CA LEU A 231 -0.87 -8.74 -32.15
C LEU A 231 -2.17 -9.27 -31.52
N GLN A 232 -2.21 -9.47 -30.22
CA GLN A 232 -3.44 -9.83 -29.51
C GLN A 232 -4.43 -8.67 -29.47
N ILE A 233 -3.97 -7.44 -29.19
CA ILE A 233 -4.80 -6.23 -29.24
C ILE A 233 -5.32 -6.03 -30.67
N PHE A 234 -4.47 -6.14 -31.68
CA PHE A 234 -4.87 -6.07 -33.09
C PHE A 234 -5.89 -7.16 -33.46
N ARG A 235 -5.68 -8.39 -32.99
CA ARG A 235 -6.61 -9.50 -33.20
C ARG A 235 -7.97 -9.28 -32.49
N VAL A 236 -7.95 -8.79 -31.26
CA VAL A 236 -9.17 -8.45 -30.51
C VAL A 236 -9.91 -7.28 -31.17
N ILE A 237 -9.21 -6.23 -31.60
CA ILE A 237 -9.79 -5.09 -32.33
C ILE A 237 -10.37 -5.55 -33.66
N CYS A 238 -9.62 -6.34 -34.45
CA CYS A 238 -10.13 -6.87 -35.72
C CYS A 238 -11.36 -7.76 -35.54
N LEU A 239 -11.38 -8.62 -34.54
CA LEU A 239 -12.54 -9.49 -34.27
C LEU A 239 -13.74 -8.70 -33.72
N SER A 240 -13.51 -7.71 -32.86
CA SER A 240 -14.60 -6.89 -32.27
C SER A 240 -15.22 -5.91 -33.27
N VAL A 241 -14.51 -5.53 -34.32
CA VAL A 241 -15.03 -4.66 -35.39
C VAL A 241 -15.55 -5.47 -36.58
N ALA A 242 -14.77 -6.48 -37.02
CA ALA A 242 -15.14 -7.27 -38.20
C ALA A 242 -16.41 -8.11 -37.99
N ILE A 243 -16.56 -8.76 -36.82
CA ILE A 243 -17.74 -9.60 -36.59
C ILE A 243 -19.05 -8.79 -36.54
N PRO A 244 -19.17 -7.70 -35.78
CA PRO A 244 -20.38 -6.87 -35.82
C PRO A 244 -20.68 -6.26 -37.17
N SER A 245 -19.63 -5.84 -37.92
CA SER A 245 -19.79 -5.28 -39.26
C SER A 245 -20.37 -6.29 -40.24
N ILE A 246 -19.88 -7.53 -40.22
CA ILE A 246 -20.37 -8.63 -41.05
C ILE A 246 -21.82 -8.97 -40.71
N VAL A 247 -22.14 -9.04 -39.38
CA VAL A 247 -23.49 -9.31 -38.92
C VAL A 247 -24.46 -8.20 -39.31
N LEU A 248 -24.04 -6.93 -39.24
CA LEU A 248 -24.83 -5.78 -39.69
C LEU A 248 -25.06 -5.82 -41.19
N ALA A 249 -23.99 -6.06 -42.00
CA ALA A 249 -24.10 -6.15 -43.45
C ALA A 249 -25.03 -7.31 -43.88
N ALA A 250 -24.88 -8.49 -43.26
CA ALA A 250 -25.76 -9.62 -43.48
C ALA A 250 -27.20 -9.31 -43.09
N GLY A 251 -27.40 -8.62 -41.96
CA GLY A 251 -28.73 -8.17 -41.50
C GLY A 251 -29.40 -7.19 -42.47
N ILE A 252 -28.65 -6.23 -43.00
CA ILE A 252 -29.17 -5.27 -43.99
C ILE A 252 -29.55 -5.99 -45.30
N VAL A 253 -28.69 -6.91 -45.77
CA VAL A 253 -28.98 -7.69 -46.99
C VAL A 253 -30.20 -8.57 -46.80
N THR A 254 -30.34 -9.27 -45.70
CA THR A 254 -31.52 -10.10 -45.41
C THR A 254 -32.78 -9.25 -45.24
N PHE A 255 -32.68 -8.10 -44.57
CA PHE A 255 -33.82 -7.17 -44.43
C PHE A 255 -34.25 -6.61 -45.78
N ALA A 256 -33.34 -6.19 -46.63
CA ALA A 256 -33.65 -5.73 -47.99
C ALA A 256 -34.31 -6.81 -48.83
N PHE A 257 -33.81 -8.07 -48.75
CA PHE A 257 -34.37 -9.20 -49.47
C PHE A 257 -35.79 -9.61 -49.00
N VAL A 258 -36.06 -9.48 -47.68
CA VAL A 258 -37.38 -9.74 -47.07
C VAL A 258 -38.35 -8.60 -47.37
N PHE A 259 -37.87 -7.36 -47.41
CA PHE A 259 -38.70 -6.18 -47.64
C PHE A 259 -39.11 -6.08 -49.13
N ASP A 260 -38.24 -6.47 -50.05
CA ASP A 260 -38.53 -6.48 -51.50
C ASP A 260 -39.53 -7.60 -51.92
N ARG A 261 -39.71 -8.58 -51.03
CA ARG A 261 -40.70 -9.69 -51.25
C ARG A 261 -42.05 -9.47 -50.61
N ARG A 262 -42.37 -8.30 -50.01
CA ARG A 262 -43.73 -8.05 -49.49
C ARG A 262 -44.64 -7.54 -50.58
N PRO A 263 -45.68 -8.30 -50.95
CA PRO A 263 -46.76 -7.79 -51.82
C PRO A 263 -47.53 -6.72 -51.04
N GLN A 264 -47.82 -5.60 -51.69
CA GLN A 264 -48.70 -4.55 -51.20
C GLN A 264 -50.04 -5.15 -50.84
N GLN A 265 -50.45 -5.07 -49.59
CA GLN A 265 -51.80 -5.28 -49.16
C GLN A 265 -52.26 -4.17 -48.24
N THR A 266 -53.29 -3.52 -48.70
CA THR A 266 -54.13 -2.44 -48.22
C THR A 266 -54.44 -2.44 -46.73
N ARG A 267 -54.46 -1.21 -46.20
CA ARG A 267 -54.99 -0.80 -44.88
C ARG A 267 -56.49 -1.20 -44.76
N PRO A 268 -57.04 -1.52 -43.59
CA PRO A 268 -57.82 -0.53 -42.84
C PRO A 268 -57.52 -0.46 -41.32
N GLN A 269 -57.96 0.65 -40.85
CA GLN A 269 -58.03 1.30 -39.56
C GLN A 269 -58.92 0.50 -38.53
N ALA A 270 -58.54 0.49 -37.25
CA ALA A 270 -59.36 1.02 -36.15
C ALA A 270 -59.03 0.42 -34.75
N ASN A 271 -58.89 1.32 -33.85
CA ASN A 271 -59.43 1.39 -32.46
C ASN A 271 -58.88 0.53 -31.32
N GLN A 272 -58.28 1.30 -30.39
CA GLN A 272 -58.57 1.38 -28.92
C GLN A 272 -58.81 0.07 -28.14
N THR A 273 -58.06 -0.14 -27.09
CA THR A 273 -58.53 0.08 -25.69
C THR A 273 -57.46 -0.25 -24.68
N SER A 274 -57.42 0.54 -23.63
CA SER A 274 -56.67 0.48 -22.37
C SER A 274 -56.75 -0.91 -21.72
N ASP A 275 -55.69 -1.32 -21.03
CA ASP A 275 -55.84 -1.73 -19.63
C ASP A 275 -54.54 -1.75 -18.89
N THR A 276 -54.60 -1.20 -17.72
CA THR A 276 -53.63 -1.01 -16.63
C THR A 276 -53.25 -2.34 -16.01
N ALA A 277 -51.98 -2.60 -15.83
CA ALA A 277 -51.49 -3.54 -14.82
C ALA A 277 -50.24 -3.01 -14.13
N THR A 278 -50.46 -2.58 -12.93
CA THR A 278 -49.49 -2.20 -11.89
C THR A 278 -48.59 -3.38 -11.56
N VAL A 279 -47.28 -3.22 -11.72
CA VAL A 279 -46.28 -4.10 -11.11
C VAL A 279 -45.40 -3.27 -10.19
N SER A 280 -45.55 -3.59 -8.91
CA SER A 280 -44.77 -3.07 -7.77
C SER A 280 -43.30 -3.32 -7.95
N PRO A 281 -42.43 -2.37 -7.67
CA PRO A 281 -40.96 -2.59 -7.67
C PRO A 281 -40.55 -3.31 -6.40
N GLN A 282 -39.89 -4.43 -6.57
CA GLN A 282 -39.14 -5.14 -5.55
C GLN A 282 -37.94 -4.28 -5.11
N PRO A 283 -37.65 -4.14 -3.80
CA PRO A 283 -36.55 -3.28 -3.34
C PRO A 283 -35.22 -3.91 -3.64
N THR A 284 -34.49 -3.30 -4.52
CA THR A 284 -33.01 -3.47 -4.64
C THR A 284 -32.37 -2.98 -3.35
N ILE A 285 -31.77 -3.88 -2.60
CA ILE A 285 -30.94 -3.55 -1.44
C ILE A 285 -29.67 -2.91 -1.99
N SER A 286 -29.67 -1.58 -2.09
CA SER A 286 -28.45 -0.81 -2.24
C SER A 286 -27.71 -0.89 -0.91
N MET A 287 -26.51 -1.46 -0.88
CA MET A 287 -25.60 -1.36 0.25
C MET A 287 -25.11 0.09 0.33
N VAL A 288 -25.87 0.93 1.03
CA VAL A 288 -25.46 2.30 1.36
C VAL A 288 -24.61 2.21 2.61
N GLY A 289 -23.36 2.71 2.57
CA GLY A 289 -22.53 2.86 3.77
C GLY A 289 -23.13 3.86 4.76
N LEU A 290 -22.48 4.05 5.90
CA LEU A 290 -22.91 5.02 6.91
C LEU A 290 -22.59 6.45 6.47
N ASP A 291 -23.45 7.39 6.89
CA ASP A 291 -23.21 8.82 6.68
C ASP A 291 -22.09 9.34 7.58
N GLU A 292 -21.43 10.42 7.16
CA GLU A 292 -20.26 11.00 7.83
C GLU A 292 -20.58 11.43 9.28
N ALA A 293 -21.78 11.98 9.51
CA ALA A 293 -22.18 12.41 10.86
C ALA A 293 -22.27 11.23 11.83
N THR A 294 -22.77 10.08 11.37
CA THR A 294 -22.83 8.85 12.17
C THR A 294 -21.42 8.31 12.44
N ILE A 295 -20.54 8.30 11.43
CA ILE A 295 -19.15 7.84 11.58
C ILE A 295 -18.40 8.74 12.58
N GLU A 296 -18.55 10.06 12.47
CA GLU A 296 -17.91 11.02 13.39
C GLU A 296 -18.44 10.95 14.84
N SER A 297 -19.63 10.45 15.05
CA SER A 297 -20.20 10.27 16.41
C SER A 297 -19.54 9.14 17.20
N TYR A 298 -18.80 8.24 16.54
CA TYR A 298 -18.15 7.11 17.22
C TYR A 298 -16.91 7.55 17.98
N GLU A 299 -16.71 6.92 19.15
CA GLU A 299 -15.63 7.24 20.06
C GLU A 299 -14.26 7.16 19.39
N LYS A 300 -13.45 8.20 19.59
CA LYS A 300 -12.04 8.29 19.17
C LYS A 300 -11.13 8.32 20.38
N VAL A 301 -10.06 7.52 20.34
CA VAL A 301 -9.04 7.50 21.39
C VAL A 301 -7.66 7.62 20.75
N VAL A 302 -6.82 8.48 21.31
CA VAL A 302 -5.40 8.55 20.95
C VAL A 302 -4.63 7.64 21.88
N LEU A 303 -3.89 6.69 21.32
CA LEU A 303 -3.12 5.71 22.07
C LEU A 303 -1.92 6.37 22.74
N GLY A 304 -1.84 6.28 24.07
CA GLY A 304 -0.72 6.80 24.86
C GLY A 304 0.54 5.92 24.72
N GLU A 305 1.64 6.36 25.34
CA GLU A 305 2.92 5.63 25.33
C GLU A 305 2.85 4.25 26.00
N SER A 306 1.90 4.03 26.90
CA SER A 306 1.67 2.74 27.55
C SER A 306 0.95 1.72 26.66
N MET A 307 0.50 2.11 25.47
CA MET A 307 -0.18 1.28 24.47
C MET A 307 -1.35 0.45 25.00
N ARG A 308 -1.97 0.90 26.11
CA ARG A 308 -3.14 0.22 26.69
C ARG A 308 -4.38 0.59 25.90
N LEU A 309 -4.92 -0.38 25.19
CA LEU A 309 -6.24 -0.28 24.58
C LEU A 309 -7.32 -0.26 25.66
N PRO A 310 -8.37 0.55 25.51
CA PRO A 310 -9.60 0.35 26.26
C PRO A 310 -10.10 -1.09 26.04
N THR A 311 -10.76 -1.66 27.02
CA THR A 311 -11.24 -3.06 27.01
C THR A 311 -12.04 -3.37 25.74
N GLY A 312 -11.55 -4.28 24.89
CA GLY A 312 -12.19 -4.68 23.65
C GLY A 312 -11.70 -6.06 23.19
N PRO A 313 -12.42 -6.74 22.28
CA PRO A 313 -12.10 -8.09 21.83
C PRO A 313 -10.94 -8.16 20.85
N ASN A 314 -10.34 -7.04 20.46
CA ASN A 314 -9.23 -7.01 19.51
C ASN A 314 -7.89 -7.20 20.19
N ASN A 315 -7.03 -7.98 19.54
CA ASN A 315 -5.59 -7.96 19.79
C ASN A 315 -5.03 -6.57 19.37
N ASN A 316 -3.76 -6.29 19.69
CA ASN A 316 -3.08 -5.02 19.41
C ASN A 316 -2.91 -4.71 17.89
N THR A 317 -3.79 -5.20 17.04
CA THR A 317 -3.66 -5.15 15.57
C THR A 317 -4.94 -4.66 14.92
N CYS A 318 -4.82 -3.76 13.96
CA CYS A 318 -5.94 -3.31 13.15
C CYS A 318 -6.28 -4.35 12.07
N ALA A 319 -7.47 -4.95 12.15
CA ALA A 319 -7.90 -6.00 11.22
C ALA A 319 -8.10 -5.53 9.76
N ILE A 320 -8.07 -4.22 9.50
CA ILE A 320 -8.21 -3.67 8.14
C ILE A 320 -6.87 -3.57 7.42
N CYS A 321 -5.86 -2.97 8.08
CA CYS A 321 -4.52 -2.81 7.51
C CYS A 321 -3.51 -3.86 7.99
N LEU A 322 -3.90 -4.70 8.96
CA LEU A 322 -3.09 -5.77 9.57
C LEU A 322 -1.83 -5.26 10.29
N SER A 323 -1.77 -3.98 10.61
CA SER A 323 -0.67 -3.36 11.36
C SER A 323 -0.98 -3.31 12.85
N GLU A 324 0.05 -3.47 13.67
CA GLU A 324 -0.05 -3.23 15.11
C GLU A 324 -0.28 -1.76 15.39
N TYR A 325 -0.94 -1.46 16.50
CA TYR A 325 -1.15 -0.10 16.97
C TYR A 325 0.13 0.46 17.56
N CYS A 326 0.47 1.69 17.18
CA CYS A 326 1.63 2.41 17.70
C CYS A 326 1.19 3.53 18.67
N SER A 327 2.13 3.98 19.52
CA SER A 327 1.87 5.16 20.36
C SER A 327 1.53 6.37 19.48
N LYS A 328 0.54 7.16 19.90
CA LYS A 328 -0.04 8.31 19.20
C LYS A 328 -0.96 7.97 18.02
N ASP A 329 -1.22 6.69 17.72
CA ASP A 329 -2.26 6.32 16.78
C ASP A 329 -3.62 6.76 17.29
N THR A 330 -4.46 7.23 16.39
CA THR A 330 -5.86 7.55 16.68
C THR A 330 -6.73 6.37 16.25
N LEU A 331 -7.42 5.81 17.22
CA LEU A 331 -8.30 4.66 17.04
C LEU A 331 -9.76 5.06 17.17
N ARG A 332 -10.63 4.38 16.43
CA ARG A 332 -12.09 4.52 16.54
C ARG A 332 -12.72 3.19 16.93
N CYS A 333 -13.68 3.26 17.85
CA CYS A 333 -14.47 2.13 18.30
C CYS A 333 -15.80 2.03 17.56
N ILE A 334 -16.21 0.83 17.20
CA ILE A 334 -17.59 0.58 16.75
C ILE A 334 -18.45 0.27 17.97
N PRO A 335 -19.44 1.13 18.35
CA PRO A 335 -20.18 1.00 19.62
C PRO A 335 -20.93 -0.32 19.79
N ALA A 336 -21.44 -0.88 18.69
CA ALA A 336 -22.25 -2.11 18.73
C ALA A 336 -21.46 -3.38 19.09
N CYS A 337 -20.12 -3.36 18.99
CA CYS A 337 -19.30 -4.56 19.15
C CYS A 337 -17.95 -4.30 19.84
N ASN A 338 -17.63 -3.06 20.16
CA ASN A 338 -16.40 -2.61 20.82
C ASN A 338 -15.10 -3.03 20.10
N HIS A 339 -15.15 -3.21 18.78
CA HIS A 339 -13.96 -3.43 17.97
C HIS A 339 -13.28 -2.10 17.63
N TRP A 340 -11.96 -2.07 17.76
CA TRP A 340 -11.11 -0.91 17.55
C TRP A 340 -10.36 -1.00 16.21
N PHE A 341 -10.16 0.12 15.56
CA PHE A 341 -9.44 0.22 14.30
C PHE A 341 -8.76 1.59 14.19
N HIS A 342 -7.74 1.73 13.36
CA HIS A 342 -7.25 3.06 12.99
C HIS A 342 -8.37 3.88 12.37
N VAL A 343 -8.50 5.14 12.77
CA VAL A 343 -9.54 6.06 12.25
C VAL A 343 -9.57 6.07 10.73
N GLY A 344 -8.42 6.27 10.07
CA GLY A 344 -8.35 6.31 8.60
C GLY A 344 -8.75 5.01 7.90
N CYS A 345 -8.65 3.85 8.59
CA CYS A 345 -9.05 2.57 8.05
C CYS A 345 -10.55 2.35 8.17
N ILE A 346 -11.10 2.55 9.37
CA ILE A 346 -12.50 2.24 9.64
C ILE A 346 -13.45 3.27 9.02
N ASP A 347 -13.11 4.55 8.99
CA ASP A 347 -13.93 5.57 8.37
C ASP A 347 -14.11 5.30 6.86
N LYS A 348 -13.04 4.90 6.18
CA LYS A 348 -13.09 4.52 4.78
C LYS A 348 -13.95 3.27 4.56
N TRP A 349 -13.87 2.30 5.46
CA TRP A 349 -14.69 1.08 5.40
C TRP A 349 -16.17 1.38 5.59
N LEU A 350 -16.52 2.16 6.63
CA LEU A 350 -17.91 2.45 6.99
C LEU A 350 -18.63 3.33 5.96
N ARG A 351 -17.92 4.17 5.21
CA ARG A 351 -18.51 4.90 4.05
C ARG A 351 -18.97 3.98 2.93
N MET A 352 -18.40 2.79 2.82
CA MET A 352 -18.75 1.81 1.78
C MET A 352 -19.58 0.64 2.32
N ASN A 353 -19.50 0.37 3.63
CA ASN A 353 -20.14 -0.76 4.27
C ASN A 353 -20.77 -0.33 5.60
N ASN A 354 -21.99 -0.78 5.86
CA ASN A 354 -22.70 -0.50 7.10
C ASN A 354 -22.49 -1.58 8.18
N SER A 355 -21.34 -2.26 8.18
CA SER A 355 -21.06 -3.36 9.11
C SER A 355 -19.60 -3.39 9.58
N CYS A 356 -19.38 -3.93 10.78
CA CYS A 356 -18.06 -4.14 11.34
C CYS A 356 -17.25 -5.14 10.50
N PRO A 357 -15.99 -4.83 10.11
CA PRO A 357 -15.17 -5.73 9.31
C PRO A 357 -14.79 -7.05 10.02
N VAL A 358 -14.86 -7.10 11.35
CA VAL A 358 -14.50 -8.28 12.15
C VAL A 358 -15.71 -9.17 12.42
N CYS A 359 -16.78 -8.63 12.98
CA CYS A 359 -17.94 -9.43 13.40
C CYS A 359 -19.16 -9.27 12.51
N ARG A 360 -19.12 -8.40 11.48
CA ARG A 360 -20.20 -8.10 10.52
C ARG A 360 -21.47 -7.55 11.14
N ASN A 361 -21.48 -7.21 12.45
CA ASN A 361 -22.60 -6.53 13.06
C ASN A 361 -22.80 -5.16 12.42
N SER A 362 -24.04 -4.82 12.08
CA SER A 362 -24.41 -3.48 11.62
C SER A 362 -24.45 -2.56 12.84
N PRO A 363 -23.72 -1.44 12.83
CA PRO A 363 -23.88 -0.41 13.82
C PRO A 363 -25.21 0.32 13.52
N SER A 364 -26.32 -0.16 14.11
CA SER A 364 -27.59 0.55 14.09
C SER A 364 -27.45 1.83 14.90
N PRO A 365 -28.05 2.97 14.47
CA PRO A 365 -28.20 4.14 15.32
C PRO A 365 -29.03 3.70 16.54
N GLY A 366 -28.37 3.68 17.71
CA GLY A 366 -28.98 3.21 18.94
C GLY A 366 -30.22 4.00 19.29
N HIS A 367 -31.33 3.35 19.40
CA HIS A 367 -32.42 3.74 20.29
C HIS A 367 -31.84 3.90 21.69
N ILE A 368 -31.77 5.12 22.17
CA ILE A 368 -31.64 5.41 23.59
C ILE A 368 -32.93 4.91 24.24
N GLY A 369 -32.95 3.64 24.58
CA GLY A 369 -33.99 3.02 25.42
C GLY A 369 -33.65 3.27 26.86
N SER A 370 -34.35 4.22 27.46
CA SER A 370 -34.57 4.35 28.89
C SER A 370 -34.78 2.97 29.53
N GLN A 371 -33.91 2.57 30.42
CA GLN A 371 -34.27 1.58 31.45
C GLN A 371 -34.27 2.27 32.80
N ASN A 372 -35.51 2.59 33.20
CA ASN A 372 -35.90 2.73 34.60
C ASN A 372 -35.94 1.33 35.25
N VAL A 373 -35.50 1.32 36.48
CA VAL A 373 -35.65 0.48 37.68
C VAL A 373 -34.37 -0.22 38.07
#